data_76774024d3b70052b41a4b00e37cbad3
#
_entry.id   76774024d3b70052b41a4b00e37cbad3
#
_cell.length_a   1.000
_cell.length_b   1.000
_cell.length_c   1.000
_cell.angle_alpha   90.00
_cell.angle_beta   90.00
_cell.angle_gamma   90.00
#
_symmetry.space_group_name_H-M   'P 1'
#
loop_
_entity.id
_entity.type
_entity.pdbx_description
1 polymer ?
#
loop_
_entity_poly.entity_id
_entity_poly.type
_entity_poly.pdbx_seq_one_letter_code
_entity_poly.pdbx_strand_id
1 'polypeptide(L)'
;MNRTFRILAICLFALAASTARAQSPAQHIGAVLDDWHQAAAAADEARYFGHFAPNGVFMGTDATERWTVAEFRAWAKPRFQKKSTWTFKPHDRHVEFSTDRKTAWFDEMLDTLDLGLCRGSGVLVLSGGTWKIAQYNLSVPIPNAMVDGVVKQIHAH
;
A
#
# COMPACT_ATOMS: atom_id res chain seq x y z
N MET A 1 43.70 -59.48 -29.33
CA MET A 1 43.61 -58.06 -29.82
C MET A 1 42.24 -57.53 -29.48
N ASN A 2 42.12 -56.99 -28.25
CA ASN A 2 40.83 -56.42 -27.76
C ASN A 2 40.96 -54.91 -27.61
N ARG A 3 40.26 -54.18 -28.47
CA ARG A 3 40.16 -52.73 -28.38
C ARG A 3 38.91 -52.38 -27.56
N THR A 4 39.13 -51.95 -26.34
CA THR A 4 38.10 -51.38 -25.45
C THR A 4 37.80 -49.95 -25.85
N PHE A 5 36.61 -49.69 -26.37
CA PHE A 5 36.04 -48.34 -26.62
C PHE A 5 35.60 -47.74 -25.27
N ARG A 6 36.27 -46.66 -24.82
CA ARG A 6 35.79 -45.84 -23.73
C ARG A 6 34.88 -44.76 -24.28
N ILE A 7 33.59 -44.85 -23.97
CA ILE A 7 32.60 -43.82 -24.26
C ILE A 7 32.67 -42.79 -23.13
N LEU A 8 33.12 -41.59 -23.47
CA LEU A 8 33.16 -40.44 -22.56
C LEU A 8 31.79 -39.77 -22.61
N ALA A 9 30.96 -39.99 -21.59
CA ALA A 9 29.66 -39.28 -21.46
C ALA A 9 29.91 -37.86 -20.93
N ILE A 10 29.79 -36.88 -21.78
CA ILE A 10 29.80 -35.44 -21.41
C ILE A 10 28.42 -35.08 -20.93
N CYS A 11 28.24 -34.98 -19.59
CA CYS A 11 27.04 -34.43 -19.00
C CYS A 11 27.06 -32.87 -19.13
N LEU A 12 26.35 -32.33 -20.09
CA LEU A 12 26.08 -30.90 -20.17
C LEU A 12 25.09 -30.55 -19.04
N PHE A 13 25.58 -29.98 -17.95
CA PHE A 13 24.72 -29.29 -16.96
C PHE A 13 24.33 -27.92 -17.54
N ALA A 14 23.12 -27.80 -18.06
CA ALA A 14 22.53 -26.52 -18.40
C ALA A 14 22.17 -25.78 -17.09
N LEU A 15 23.01 -24.81 -16.69
CA LEU A 15 22.69 -23.87 -15.63
C LEU A 15 21.55 -22.98 -16.14
N ALA A 16 20.31 -23.28 -15.75
CA ALA A 16 19.19 -22.36 -15.92
C ALA A 16 19.40 -21.17 -14.96
N ALA A 17 20.02 -20.11 -15.45
CA ALA A 17 20.11 -18.85 -14.73
C ALA A 17 18.69 -18.26 -14.67
N SER A 18 18.00 -18.43 -13.53
CA SER A 18 16.77 -17.73 -13.23
C SER A 18 17.10 -16.24 -13.14
N THR A 19 16.84 -15.47 -14.19
CA THR A 19 16.93 -14.02 -14.14
C THR A 19 15.79 -13.51 -13.25
N ALA A 20 16.07 -13.28 -11.97
CA ALA A 20 15.17 -12.56 -11.10
C ALA A 20 14.92 -11.18 -11.74
N ARG A 21 13.73 -10.97 -12.28
CA ARG A 21 13.34 -9.70 -12.88
C ARG A 21 13.27 -8.68 -11.74
N ALA A 22 14.12 -7.66 -11.77
CA ALA A 22 14.07 -6.57 -10.81
C ALA A 22 12.66 -5.96 -10.80
N GLN A 23 12.09 -5.75 -9.61
CA GLN A 23 10.79 -5.10 -9.46
C GLN A 23 10.84 -3.70 -10.08
N SER A 24 9.79 -3.33 -10.81
CA SER A 24 9.65 -1.95 -11.28
C SER A 24 9.48 -0.99 -10.09
N PRO A 25 9.83 0.30 -10.23
CA PRO A 25 9.62 1.26 -9.16
C PRO A 25 8.16 1.30 -8.67
N ALA A 26 7.18 1.19 -9.56
CA ALA A 26 5.77 1.13 -9.19
C ALA A 26 5.42 -0.14 -8.40
N GLN A 27 5.97 -1.29 -8.78
CA GLN A 27 5.81 -2.53 -7.99
C GLN A 27 6.41 -2.42 -6.59
N HIS A 28 7.53 -1.68 -6.44
CA HIS A 28 8.11 -1.44 -5.12
C HIS A 28 7.19 -0.59 -4.25
N ILE A 29 6.60 0.52 -4.78
CA ILE A 29 5.59 1.30 -4.05
C ILE A 29 4.38 0.41 -3.71
N GLY A 30 3.91 -0.39 -4.67
CA GLY A 30 2.82 -1.35 -4.45
C GLY A 30 3.10 -2.28 -3.25
N ALA A 31 4.29 -2.86 -3.17
CA ALA A 31 4.68 -3.74 -2.07
C ALA A 31 4.70 -3.01 -0.71
N VAL A 32 5.14 -1.74 -0.67
CA VAL A 32 5.11 -0.92 0.55
C VAL A 32 3.67 -0.68 1.03
N LEU A 33 2.76 -0.35 0.11
CA LEU A 33 1.34 -0.13 0.43
C LEU A 33 0.63 -1.42 0.83
N ASP A 34 0.92 -2.53 0.17
CA ASP A 34 0.37 -3.85 0.52
C ASP A 34 0.82 -4.28 1.93
N ASP A 35 2.10 -4.07 2.26
CA ASP A 35 2.64 -4.35 3.59
C ASP A 35 1.97 -3.48 4.66
N TRP A 36 1.71 -2.21 4.35
CA TRP A 36 1.01 -1.28 5.22
C TRP A 36 -0.44 -1.72 5.49
N HIS A 37 -1.20 -2.11 4.46
CA HIS A 37 -2.56 -2.65 4.61
C HIS A 37 -2.58 -3.97 5.39
N GLN A 38 -1.61 -4.85 5.16
CA GLN A 38 -1.46 -6.10 5.92
C GLN A 38 -1.15 -5.84 7.39
N ALA A 39 -0.34 -4.85 7.71
CA ALA A 39 -0.06 -4.45 9.09
C ALA A 39 -1.34 -4.00 9.82
N ALA A 40 -2.22 -3.24 9.15
CA ALA A 40 -3.52 -2.90 9.69
C ALA A 40 -4.39 -4.15 9.94
N ALA A 41 -4.53 -5.01 8.94
CA ALA A 41 -5.33 -6.24 9.07
C ALA A 41 -4.82 -7.17 10.19
N ALA A 42 -3.51 -7.19 10.44
CA ALA A 42 -2.87 -7.96 11.49
C ALA A 42 -2.86 -7.25 12.86
N ALA A 43 -3.39 -6.01 12.95
CA ALA A 43 -3.27 -5.14 14.13
C ALA A 43 -1.82 -4.94 14.62
N ASP A 44 -0.85 -4.95 13.68
CA ASP A 44 0.55 -4.67 13.97
C ASP A 44 0.80 -3.15 13.95
N GLU A 45 0.59 -2.54 15.12
CA GLU A 45 0.71 -1.09 15.29
C GLU A 45 2.10 -0.56 14.91
N ALA A 46 3.16 -1.24 15.34
CA ALA A 46 4.53 -0.79 15.11
C ALA A 46 4.87 -0.78 13.61
N ARG A 47 4.53 -1.87 12.92
CA ARG A 47 4.71 -2.01 11.47
C ARG A 47 3.85 -1.00 10.70
N TYR A 48 2.58 -0.85 11.05
CA TYR A 48 1.66 0.08 10.40
C TYR A 48 2.18 1.53 10.46
N PHE A 49 2.45 2.05 11.65
CA PHE A 49 2.94 3.41 11.82
C PHE A 49 4.39 3.58 11.38
N GLY A 50 5.16 2.50 11.32
CA GLY A 50 6.51 2.48 10.74
C GLY A 50 6.57 2.83 9.26
N HIS A 51 5.46 2.70 8.52
CA HIS A 51 5.38 3.10 7.11
C HIS A 51 5.24 4.61 6.91
N PHE A 52 4.82 5.37 7.92
CA PHE A 52 4.68 6.82 7.79
C PHE A 52 6.02 7.55 7.89
N ALA A 53 6.11 8.66 7.17
CA ALA A 53 7.14 9.67 7.41
C ALA A 53 6.89 10.35 8.78
N PRO A 54 7.94 10.85 9.47
CA PRO A 54 7.76 11.46 10.80
C PRO A 54 6.75 12.62 10.83
N ASN A 55 6.67 13.38 9.75
CA ASN A 55 5.72 14.49 9.55
C ASN A 55 4.53 14.12 8.66
N GLY A 56 4.26 12.84 8.54
CA GLY A 56 3.14 12.33 7.72
C GLY A 56 1.79 12.79 8.24
N VAL A 57 0.82 12.80 7.32
CA VAL A 57 -0.57 13.19 7.58
C VAL A 57 -1.51 12.09 7.11
N PHE A 58 -2.46 11.73 7.95
CA PHE A 58 -3.58 10.87 7.59
C PHE A 58 -4.86 11.70 7.53
N MET A 59 -5.62 11.55 6.45
CA MET A 59 -6.96 12.11 6.32
C MET A 59 -7.95 10.97 6.18
N GLY A 60 -8.91 10.92 7.10
CA GLY A 60 -9.98 9.92 7.09
C GLY A 60 -11.16 10.35 6.23
N THR A 61 -12.29 9.68 6.42
CA THR A 61 -13.50 9.88 5.61
C THR A 61 -14.36 11.07 6.06
N ASP A 62 -14.12 11.58 7.27
CA ASP A 62 -14.78 12.76 7.80
C ASP A 62 -13.93 14.02 7.59
N ALA A 63 -14.56 15.16 7.33
CA ALA A 63 -13.88 16.44 7.06
C ALA A 63 -12.99 16.92 8.23
N THR A 64 -13.30 16.49 9.45
CA THR A 64 -12.53 16.82 10.65
C THR A 64 -11.33 15.89 10.89
N GLU A 65 -11.26 14.78 10.16
CA GLU A 65 -10.26 13.74 10.32
C GLU A 65 -8.98 14.06 9.53
N ARG A 66 -8.26 15.09 9.94
CA ARG A 66 -6.93 15.41 9.45
C ARG A 66 -5.94 15.39 10.60
N TRP A 67 -5.18 14.29 10.70
CA TRP A 67 -4.28 14.01 11.82
C TRP A 67 -2.82 13.98 11.42
N THR A 68 -1.96 14.46 12.28
CA THR A 68 -0.55 14.05 12.30
C THR A 68 -0.45 12.57 12.60
N VAL A 69 0.68 11.95 12.31
CA VAL A 69 0.92 10.52 12.63
C VAL A 69 0.73 10.26 14.13
N ALA A 70 1.16 11.17 15.00
CA ALA A 70 1.03 11.01 16.45
C ALA A 70 -0.44 11.04 16.92
N GLU A 71 -1.23 11.98 16.42
CA GLU A 71 -2.67 12.07 16.71
C GLU A 71 -3.43 10.86 16.16
N PHE A 72 -3.13 10.46 14.93
CA PHE A 72 -3.73 9.27 14.34
C PHE A 72 -3.39 8.00 15.11
N ARG A 73 -2.14 7.84 15.54
CA ARG A 73 -1.72 6.72 16.37
C ARG A 73 -2.46 6.66 17.70
N ALA A 74 -2.61 7.82 18.36
CA ALA A 74 -3.35 7.91 19.60
C ALA A 74 -4.83 7.53 19.44
N TRP A 75 -5.49 8.04 18.38
CA TRP A 75 -6.88 7.72 18.06
C TRP A 75 -7.06 6.24 17.67
N ALA A 76 -6.14 5.66 16.92
CA ALA A 76 -6.20 4.28 16.46
C ALA A 76 -5.81 3.25 17.51
N LYS A 77 -5.13 3.65 18.59
CA LYS A 77 -4.60 2.75 19.62
C LYS A 77 -5.61 1.69 20.12
N PRO A 78 -6.88 2.02 20.47
CA PRO A 78 -7.84 1.01 20.92
C PRO A 78 -8.20 -0.02 19.84
N ARG A 79 -8.03 0.33 18.56
CA ARG A 79 -8.27 -0.59 17.42
C ARG A 79 -7.14 -1.60 17.30
N PHE A 80 -5.90 -1.16 17.46
CA PHE A 80 -4.71 -2.03 17.44
C PHE A 80 -4.60 -2.97 18.65
N GLN A 81 -5.42 -2.79 19.68
CA GLN A 81 -5.55 -3.74 20.80
C GLN A 81 -6.48 -4.92 20.48
N LYS A 82 -7.13 -4.93 19.32
CA LYS A 82 -7.99 -6.01 18.85
C LYS A 82 -7.17 -7.03 18.04
N LYS A 83 -7.80 -8.15 17.64
CA LYS A 83 -7.16 -9.15 16.76
C LYS A 83 -6.93 -8.64 15.33
N SER A 84 -7.71 -7.68 14.90
CA SER A 84 -7.63 -7.03 13.60
C SER A 84 -8.16 -5.60 13.76
N THR A 85 -7.64 -4.67 12.97
CA THR A 85 -8.20 -3.31 12.90
C THR A 85 -9.21 -3.22 11.76
N TRP A 86 -8.79 -2.69 10.63
CA TRP A 86 -9.55 -2.62 9.38
C TRP A 86 -8.86 -3.45 8.30
N THR A 87 -9.64 -4.05 7.43
CA THR A 87 -9.15 -4.85 6.32
C THR A 87 -9.57 -4.21 5.02
N PHE A 88 -8.57 -3.80 4.23
CA PHE A 88 -8.73 -3.28 2.89
C PHE A 88 -8.23 -4.29 1.87
N LYS A 89 -8.96 -4.43 0.76
CA LYS A 89 -8.52 -5.21 -0.40
C LYS A 89 -8.24 -4.25 -1.55
N PRO A 90 -6.97 -3.86 -1.76
CA PRO A 90 -6.61 -2.90 -2.79
C PRO A 90 -6.70 -3.52 -4.19
N HIS A 91 -7.17 -2.72 -5.14
CA HIS A 91 -7.16 -3.02 -6.57
C HIS A 91 -7.07 -1.71 -7.37
N ASP A 92 -6.89 -1.81 -8.69
CA ASP A 92 -6.82 -0.67 -9.62
C ASP A 92 -5.88 0.44 -9.12
N ARG A 93 -4.67 0.04 -8.67
CA ARG A 93 -3.66 0.97 -8.16
C ARG A 93 -2.88 1.59 -9.29
N HIS A 94 -2.78 2.93 -9.27
CA HIS A 94 -1.96 3.74 -10.14
C HIS A 94 -0.85 4.40 -9.33
N VAL A 95 0.36 4.43 -9.86
CA VAL A 95 1.54 5.02 -9.20
C VAL A 95 2.32 5.86 -10.18
N GLU A 96 2.54 7.11 -9.83
CA GLU A 96 3.32 8.07 -10.59
C GLU A 96 4.50 8.61 -9.76
N PHE A 97 5.49 9.19 -10.42
CA PHE A 97 6.72 9.65 -9.78
C PHE A 97 7.11 11.05 -10.19
N SER A 98 7.71 11.79 -9.25
CA SER A 98 8.43 13.02 -9.57
C SER A 98 9.62 12.75 -10.51
N THR A 99 10.08 13.78 -11.21
CA THR A 99 11.20 13.69 -12.14
C THR A 99 12.49 13.18 -11.48
N ASP A 100 12.74 13.57 -10.22
CA ASP A 100 13.90 13.13 -9.44
C ASP A 100 13.70 11.76 -8.76
N ARG A 101 12.51 11.15 -8.94
CA ARG A 101 12.12 9.87 -8.37
C ARG A 101 12.25 9.76 -6.84
N LYS A 102 12.15 10.89 -6.12
CA LYS A 102 12.15 10.93 -4.66
C LYS A 102 10.78 11.09 -4.04
N THR A 103 9.78 11.38 -4.87
CA THR A 103 8.37 11.46 -4.49
C THR A 103 7.57 10.56 -5.41
N ALA A 104 6.63 9.81 -4.86
CA ALA A 104 5.62 9.06 -5.60
C ALA A 104 4.25 9.49 -5.09
N TRP A 105 3.26 9.54 -5.98
CA TRP A 105 1.86 9.64 -5.59
C TRP A 105 1.09 8.48 -6.18
N PHE A 106 0.01 8.13 -5.53
CA PHE A 106 -0.81 7.01 -5.92
C PHE A 106 -2.28 7.24 -5.64
N ASP A 107 -3.11 6.48 -6.33
CA ASP A 107 -4.49 6.21 -5.97
C ASP A 107 -4.77 4.72 -6.15
N GLU A 108 -5.73 4.22 -5.39
CA GLU A 108 -6.19 2.85 -5.44
C GLU A 108 -7.65 2.73 -5.03
N MET A 109 -8.34 1.74 -5.54
CA MET A 109 -9.64 1.37 -5.03
C MET A 109 -9.49 0.34 -3.92
N LEU A 110 -10.37 0.38 -2.93
CA LEU A 110 -10.32 -0.43 -1.73
C LEU A 110 -11.69 -1.04 -1.46
N ASP A 111 -11.82 -2.36 -1.54
CA ASP A 111 -13.00 -3.02 -1.00
C ASP A 111 -12.88 -3.11 0.51
N THR A 112 -13.96 -2.73 1.21
CA THR A 112 -14.07 -2.80 2.66
C THR A 112 -15.40 -3.43 3.07
N LEU A 113 -15.44 -4.08 4.23
CA LEU A 113 -16.67 -4.67 4.75
C LEU A 113 -17.61 -3.60 5.35
N ASP A 114 -17.03 -2.57 5.98
CA ASP A 114 -17.80 -1.61 6.77
C ASP A 114 -18.23 -0.38 5.96
N LEU A 115 -17.40 0.06 4.99
CA LEU A 115 -17.59 1.28 4.22
C LEU A 115 -17.95 1.01 2.74
N GLY A 116 -17.93 -0.26 2.31
CA GLY A 116 -18.10 -0.62 0.90
C GLY A 116 -16.88 -0.25 0.07
N LEU A 117 -17.11 0.33 -1.11
CA LEU A 117 -16.04 0.75 -2.01
C LEU A 117 -15.47 2.10 -1.58
N CYS A 118 -14.17 2.11 -1.27
CA CYS A 118 -13.42 3.31 -0.91
C CYS A 118 -12.36 3.64 -1.97
N ARG A 119 -11.79 4.83 -1.87
CA ARG A 119 -10.57 5.23 -2.58
C ARG A 119 -9.52 5.63 -1.57
N GLY A 120 -8.34 4.99 -1.66
CA GLY A 120 -7.12 5.44 -1.03
C GLY A 120 -6.32 6.29 -2.01
N SER A 121 -5.72 7.37 -1.56
CA SER A 121 -4.75 8.13 -2.35
C SER A 121 -3.71 8.75 -1.44
N GLY A 122 -2.52 9.03 -1.97
CA GLY A 122 -1.50 9.58 -1.12
C GLY A 122 -0.18 9.85 -1.80
N VAL A 123 0.76 10.29 -0.99
CA VAL A 123 2.11 10.64 -1.39
C VAL A 123 3.11 9.85 -0.54
N LEU A 124 4.09 9.25 -1.20
CA LEU A 124 5.26 8.66 -0.54
C LEU A 124 6.50 9.49 -0.87
N VAL A 125 7.42 9.55 0.09
CA VAL A 125 8.74 10.18 -0.08
C VAL A 125 9.84 9.16 0.19
N LEU A 126 10.90 9.23 -0.60
CA LEU A 126 12.10 8.41 -0.40
C LEU A 126 12.99 9.08 0.65
N SER A 127 13.14 8.45 1.80
CA SER A 127 13.95 8.94 2.92
C SER A 127 14.92 7.86 3.37
N GLY A 128 16.23 8.12 3.33
CA GLY A 128 17.25 7.15 3.73
C GLY A 128 17.18 5.82 2.96
N GLY A 129 16.77 5.84 1.69
CA GLY A 129 16.61 4.62 0.87
C GLY A 129 15.32 3.85 1.11
N THR A 130 14.42 4.35 1.96
CA THR A 130 13.13 3.72 2.29
C THR A 130 11.98 4.63 1.92
N TRP A 131 10.97 4.09 1.26
CA TRP A 131 9.74 4.82 0.97
C TRP A 131 8.86 4.94 2.21
N LYS A 132 8.38 6.15 2.48
CA LYS A 132 7.53 6.48 3.62
C LYS A 132 6.30 7.25 3.17
N ILE A 133 5.15 6.94 3.74
CA ILE A 133 3.89 7.64 3.48
C ILE A 133 3.96 9.04 4.12
N ALA A 134 4.00 10.06 3.29
CA ALA A 134 4.00 11.46 3.72
C ALA A 134 2.59 12.01 3.86
N GLN A 135 1.66 11.49 3.06
CA GLN A 135 0.24 11.86 3.14
C GLN A 135 -0.59 10.69 2.64
N TYR A 136 -1.71 10.43 3.33
CA TYR A 136 -2.73 9.49 2.88
C TYR A 136 -4.11 10.11 3.07
N ASN A 137 -4.99 9.84 2.12
CA ASN A 137 -6.40 10.18 2.19
C ASN A 137 -7.25 8.94 1.89
N LEU A 138 -8.20 8.65 2.78
CA LEU A 138 -9.25 7.68 2.57
C LEU A 138 -10.55 8.41 2.26
N SER A 139 -11.25 8.03 1.21
CA SER A 139 -12.54 8.62 0.84
C SER A 139 -13.54 7.54 0.43
N VAL A 140 -14.83 7.83 0.64
CA VAL A 140 -15.93 7.04 0.11
C VAL A 140 -16.45 7.74 -1.16
N PRO A 141 -16.19 7.23 -2.36
CA PRO A 141 -16.70 7.82 -3.60
C PRO A 141 -18.21 7.76 -3.66
N ILE A 142 -18.84 8.92 -3.84
CA ILE A 142 -20.31 9.01 -3.98
C ILE A 142 -20.65 8.99 -5.46
N PRO A 143 -21.53 8.07 -5.94
CA PRO A 143 -22.02 8.11 -7.30
C PRO A 143 -22.68 9.46 -7.63
N ASN A 144 -22.39 10.04 -8.78
CA ASN A 144 -22.88 11.35 -9.18
C ASN A 144 -24.43 11.49 -9.05
N ALA A 145 -25.15 10.42 -9.34
CA ALA A 145 -26.62 10.40 -9.20
C ALA A 145 -27.13 10.56 -7.75
N MET A 146 -26.26 10.35 -6.75
CA MET A 146 -26.62 10.44 -5.33
C MET A 146 -26.16 11.76 -4.68
N VAL A 147 -25.34 12.56 -5.36
CA VAL A 147 -24.68 13.74 -4.77
C VAL A 147 -25.68 14.71 -4.18
N ASP A 148 -26.75 15.07 -4.92
CA ASP A 148 -27.77 16.04 -4.43
C ASP A 148 -28.45 15.56 -3.15
N GLY A 149 -28.71 14.24 -3.04
CA GLY A 149 -29.32 13.66 -1.84
C GLY A 149 -28.40 13.73 -0.64
N VAL A 150 -27.12 13.40 -0.85
CA VAL A 150 -26.09 13.46 0.20
C VAL A 150 -25.85 14.90 0.67
N VAL A 151 -25.72 15.85 -0.27
CA VAL A 151 -25.56 17.27 0.05
C VAL A 151 -26.72 17.80 0.90
N LYS A 152 -27.95 17.43 0.57
CA LYS A 152 -29.14 17.82 1.38
C LYS A 152 -29.06 17.25 2.81
N GLN A 153 -28.60 16.02 2.97
CA GLN A 153 -28.40 15.42 4.29
C GLN A 153 -27.32 16.12 5.10
N ILE A 154 -26.16 16.42 4.47
CA ILE A 154 -25.07 17.15 5.13
C ILE A 154 -25.53 18.52 5.63
N HIS A 155 -26.32 19.24 4.85
CA HIS A 155 -26.86 20.57 5.25
C HIS A 155 -27.94 20.51 6.33
N ALA A 156 -28.51 19.34 6.61
CA ALA A 156 -29.51 19.15 7.65
C ALA A 156 -28.91 18.79 9.02
N HIS A 157 -27.59 18.55 9.10
CA HIS A 157 -26.82 18.27 10.29
C HIS A 157 -25.98 19.47 10.71
#